data_393584e8b4a341a264d76679190ca2ff
#
_entry.id   393584e8b4a341a264d76679190ca2ff
#
_cell.length_a   1.000
_cell.length_b   1.000
_cell.length_c   1.000
_cell.angle_alpha   90.00
_cell.angle_beta   90.00
_cell.angle_gamma   90.00
#
_symmetry.space_group_name_H-M   'P 1'
#
loop_
_entity.id
_entity.type
_entity.pdbx_description
1 polymer ?
#
loop_
_entity_poly.entity_id
_entity_poly.type
_entity_poly.pdbx_seq_one_letter_code
_entity_poly.pdbx_strand_id
1 'polypeptide(L)'
;MSNKRVFHDPIHKEIIFDSRKPEELMVLELIDTIAFQRLRRIKQLGAALLLFHGAESSRFTHSIGVFCIARKIYKRLIESKPSFCENKFVLYGAALLHDLGHGPLSHTSETIFEHDHEKWSENLVTNYSPINSILKKLSLIHISEPTRRS
;
A
#
# COMPACT_ATOMS: atom_id res chain seq x y z
N MET A 1 -8.02 -9.30 22.85
CA MET A 1 -7.71 -8.11 22.04
C MET A 1 -8.42 -8.24 20.70
N SER A 2 -8.94 -7.13 20.14
CA SER A 2 -9.63 -7.17 18.84
C SER A 2 -8.65 -7.50 17.72
N ASN A 3 -8.93 -8.53 16.94
CA ASN A 3 -8.14 -8.89 15.74
C ASN A 3 -8.45 -7.99 14.54
N LYS A 4 -9.23 -6.92 14.75
CA LYS A 4 -9.62 -5.99 13.71
C LYS A 4 -9.03 -4.61 13.98
N ARG A 5 -8.47 -3.98 12.93
CA ARG A 5 -8.04 -2.59 12.91
C ARG A 5 -8.86 -1.83 11.88
N VAL A 6 -9.36 -0.66 12.25
CA VAL A 6 -10.23 0.17 11.40
C VAL A 6 -9.53 1.47 11.07
N PHE A 7 -9.55 1.84 9.80
CA PHE A 7 -9.17 3.16 9.31
C PHE A 7 -10.42 3.87 8.80
N HIS A 8 -10.65 5.08 9.27
CA HIS A 8 -11.73 5.91 8.77
C HIS A 8 -11.26 6.72 7.56
N ASP A 9 -12.02 6.64 6.49
CA ASP A 9 -11.73 7.29 5.22
C ASP A 9 -12.96 8.08 4.74
N PRO A 10 -12.82 9.33 4.28
CA PRO A 10 -13.95 10.17 3.89
C PRO A 10 -14.73 9.63 2.69
N ILE A 11 -14.10 8.82 1.83
CA ILE A 11 -14.70 8.23 0.63
C ILE A 11 -15.18 6.82 0.90
N HIS A 12 -14.31 6.00 1.50
CA HIS A 12 -14.54 4.56 1.71
C HIS A 12 -15.19 4.25 3.07
N LYS A 13 -15.43 5.26 3.90
CA LYS A 13 -15.96 5.16 5.27
C LYS A 13 -15.01 4.35 6.15
N GLU A 14 -15.39 3.14 6.52
CA GLU A 14 -14.57 2.25 7.34
C GLU A 14 -13.83 1.23 6.48
N ILE A 15 -12.50 1.26 6.53
CA ILE A 15 -11.63 0.26 5.92
C ILE A 15 -11.16 -0.66 7.04
N ILE A 16 -11.76 -1.84 7.11
CA ILE A 16 -11.51 -2.82 8.17
C ILE A 16 -10.47 -3.84 7.69
N PHE A 17 -9.47 -4.08 8.52
CA PHE A 17 -8.46 -5.12 8.38
C PHE A 17 -8.65 -6.19 9.45
N ASP A 18 -8.47 -7.45 9.09
CA ASP A 18 -8.51 -8.59 10.00
C ASP A 18 -7.11 -9.23 10.06
N SER A 19 -6.40 -9.05 11.17
CA SER A 19 -5.04 -9.58 11.37
C SER A 19 -4.94 -11.11 11.38
N ARG A 20 -6.06 -11.82 11.39
CA ARG A 20 -6.08 -13.29 11.24
C ARG A 20 -5.84 -13.73 9.80
N LYS A 21 -6.00 -12.83 8.83
CA LYS A 21 -5.74 -13.09 7.42
C LYS A 21 -4.31 -12.69 7.10
N PRO A 22 -3.46 -13.62 6.63
CA PRO A 22 -2.04 -13.35 6.40
C PRO A 22 -1.79 -12.15 5.47
N GLU A 23 -2.57 -12.01 4.43
CA GLU A 23 -2.47 -10.90 3.49
C GLU A 23 -2.86 -9.54 4.08
N GLU A 24 -3.83 -9.51 5.00
CA GLU A 24 -4.23 -8.27 5.68
C GLU A 24 -3.25 -7.95 6.83
N LEU A 25 -2.69 -8.97 7.48
CA LEU A 25 -1.62 -8.79 8.46
C LEU A 25 -0.38 -8.17 7.83
N MET A 26 0.06 -8.68 6.67
CA MET A 26 1.16 -8.08 5.91
C MET A 26 0.91 -6.60 5.64
N VAL A 27 -0.28 -6.25 5.17
CA VAL A 27 -0.63 -4.85 4.88
C VAL A 27 -0.57 -4.01 6.15
N LEU A 28 -1.03 -4.51 7.29
CA LEU A 28 -0.93 -3.82 8.58
C LEU A 28 0.53 -3.63 9.01
N GLU A 29 1.38 -4.66 8.87
CA GLU A 29 2.81 -4.55 9.16
C GLU A 29 3.49 -3.50 8.27
N LEU A 30 3.16 -3.45 6.97
CA LEU A 30 3.67 -2.44 6.04
C LEU A 30 3.19 -1.03 6.42
N ILE A 31 1.91 -0.86 6.78
CA ILE A 31 1.36 0.42 7.24
C ILE A 31 2.10 0.92 8.48
N ASP A 32 2.50 0.04 9.39
CA ASP A 32 3.16 0.41 10.64
C ASP A 32 4.66 0.76 10.46
N THR A 33 5.25 0.57 9.28
CA THR A 33 6.62 1.00 9.00
C THR A 33 6.74 2.53 9.03
N ILE A 34 7.88 3.02 9.52
CA ILE A 34 8.17 4.47 9.56
C ILE A 34 8.08 5.08 8.16
N ALA A 35 8.57 4.37 7.14
CA ALA A 35 8.54 4.81 5.75
C ALA A 35 7.10 5.05 5.27
N PHE A 36 6.15 4.18 5.60
CA PHE A 36 4.75 4.36 5.24
C PHE A 36 4.06 5.43 6.12
N GLN A 37 4.30 5.45 7.43
CA GLN A 37 3.75 6.46 8.34
C GLN A 37 4.16 7.88 7.97
N ARG A 38 5.33 8.08 7.35
CA ARG A 38 5.80 9.36 6.82
C ARG A 38 4.78 9.99 5.85
N LEU A 39 4.05 9.17 5.08
CA LEU A 39 3.06 9.63 4.10
C LEU A 39 1.90 10.42 4.72
N ARG A 40 1.67 10.31 6.04
CA ARG A 40 0.67 11.14 6.75
C ARG A 40 0.96 12.63 6.68
N ARG A 41 2.25 12.99 6.53
CA ARG A 41 2.71 14.38 6.49
C ARG A 41 2.90 14.90 5.06
N ILE A 42 2.67 14.06 4.05
CA ILE A 42 2.81 14.43 2.65
C ILE A 42 1.42 14.62 2.06
N LYS A 43 1.12 15.86 1.68
CA LYS A 43 -0.17 16.21 1.07
C LYS A 43 -0.24 15.68 -0.37
N GLN A 44 -1.39 15.09 -0.75
CA GLN A 44 -1.60 14.51 -2.08
C GLN A 44 -1.41 15.52 -3.20
N LEU A 45 -1.92 16.72 -3.03
CA LEU A 45 -1.88 17.77 -4.04
C LEU A 45 -0.63 18.67 -3.95
N GLY A 46 0.28 18.43 -3.00
CA GLY A 46 1.44 19.30 -2.83
C GLY A 46 1.05 20.77 -2.69
N ALA A 47 1.66 21.68 -3.47
CA ALA A 47 1.37 23.11 -3.44
C ALA A 47 -0.05 23.46 -3.96
N ALA A 48 -0.63 22.63 -4.84
CA ALA A 48 -1.99 22.87 -5.37
C ALA A 48 -3.07 22.83 -4.29
N LEU A 49 -2.77 22.28 -3.10
CA LEU A 49 -3.65 22.34 -1.94
C LEU A 49 -4.11 23.79 -1.60
N LEU A 50 -3.27 24.78 -1.85
CA LEU A 50 -3.59 26.19 -1.59
C LEU A 50 -4.74 26.71 -2.47
N LEU A 51 -5.00 26.07 -3.60
CA LEU A 51 -6.08 26.40 -4.52
C LEU A 51 -7.35 25.57 -4.26
N PHE A 52 -7.18 24.36 -3.75
CA PHE A 52 -8.27 23.39 -3.56
C PHE A 52 -8.51 23.10 -2.08
N HIS A 53 -9.14 24.02 -1.37
CA HIS A 53 -9.33 24.03 0.09
C HIS A 53 -10.04 22.77 0.64
N GLY A 54 -10.87 22.11 -0.16
CA GLY A 54 -11.58 20.89 0.24
C GLY A 54 -10.79 19.59 0.04
N ALA A 55 -9.59 19.63 -0.55
CA ALA A 55 -8.83 18.45 -0.95
C ALA A 55 -7.58 18.21 -0.07
N GLU A 56 -7.78 18.26 1.25
CA GLU A 56 -6.70 18.13 2.24
C GLU A 56 -6.25 16.68 2.52
N SER A 57 -6.37 15.77 1.57
CA SER A 57 -5.93 14.39 1.77
C SER A 57 -4.40 14.26 1.82
N SER A 58 -3.94 13.30 2.62
CA SER A 58 -2.54 12.89 2.65
C SER A 58 -2.30 11.72 1.69
N ARG A 59 -1.04 11.50 1.30
CA ARG A 59 -0.65 10.30 0.55
C ARG A 59 -0.90 9.02 1.34
N PHE A 60 -0.86 9.07 2.66
CA PHE A 60 -1.26 7.96 3.53
C PHE A 60 -2.72 7.56 3.28
N THR A 61 -3.65 8.51 3.33
CA THR A 61 -5.07 8.25 3.08
C THR A 61 -5.30 7.74 1.67
N HIS A 62 -4.64 8.35 0.68
CA HIS A 62 -4.68 7.92 -0.71
C HIS A 62 -4.25 6.45 -0.88
N SER A 63 -3.07 6.08 -0.37
CA SER A 63 -2.54 4.71 -0.50
C SER A 63 -3.45 3.66 0.16
N ILE A 64 -4.03 3.95 1.32
CA ILE A 64 -5.02 3.06 1.95
C ILE A 64 -6.30 2.98 1.10
N GLY A 65 -6.74 4.08 0.50
CA GLY A 65 -7.88 4.10 -0.42
C GLY A 65 -7.63 3.28 -1.67
N VAL A 66 -6.46 3.41 -2.30
CA VAL A 66 -6.04 2.59 -3.46
C VAL A 66 -6.02 1.11 -3.10
N PHE A 67 -5.45 0.74 -1.95
CA PHE A 67 -5.50 -0.62 -1.44
C PHE A 67 -6.95 -1.11 -1.28
N CYS A 68 -7.85 -0.30 -0.73
CA CYS A 68 -9.26 -0.66 -0.55
C CYS A 68 -9.93 -0.97 -1.90
N ILE A 69 -9.67 -0.18 -2.94
CA ILE A 69 -10.17 -0.40 -4.29
C ILE A 69 -9.56 -1.68 -4.88
N ALA A 70 -8.25 -1.86 -4.78
CA ALA A 70 -7.55 -3.05 -5.27
C ALA A 70 -8.12 -4.33 -4.62
N ARG A 71 -8.39 -4.32 -3.30
CA ARG A 71 -9.03 -5.42 -2.58
C ARG A 71 -10.43 -5.73 -3.12
N LYS A 72 -11.24 -4.71 -3.44
CA LYS A 72 -12.58 -4.90 -4.03
C LYS A 72 -12.50 -5.47 -5.45
N ILE A 73 -11.58 -4.95 -6.27
CA ILE A 73 -11.36 -5.44 -7.64
C ILE A 73 -10.88 -6.89 -7.60
N TYR A 74 -9.88 -7.19 -6.77
CA TYR A 74 -9.35 -8.54 -6.62
C TYR A 74 -10.46 -9.54 -6.27
N LYS A 75 -11.33 -9.22 -5.30
CA LYS A 75 -12.45 -10.08 -4.91
C LYS A 75 -13.36 -10.41 -6.10
N ARG A 76 -13.67 -9.43 -6.94
CA ARG A 76 -14.49 -9.64 -8.14
C ARG A 76 -13.76 -10.46 -9.21
N LEU A 77 -12.45 -10.24 -9.36
CA LEU A 77 -11.66 -10.98 -10.34
C LEU A 77 -11.56 -12.47 -10.02
N ILE A 78 -11.34 -12.83 -8.76
CA ILE A 78 -11.25 -14.25 -8.38
C ILE A 78 -12.61 -14.98 -8.48
N GLU A 79 -13.74 -14.27 -8.33
CA GLU A 79 -15.06 -14.82 -8.55
C GLU A 79 -15.25 -15.23 -10.03
N SER A 80 -14.65 -14.50 -10.98
CA SER A 80 -14.71 -14.77 -12.41
C SER A 80 -13.53 -15.61 -12.94
N LYS A 81 -12.36 -15.49 -12.35
CA LYS A 81 -11.10 -16.16 -12.75
C LYS A 81 -10.30 -16.60 -11.53
N PRO A 82 -10.54 -17.80 -10.98
CA PRO A 82 -9.85 -18.31 -9.79
C PRO A 82 -8.32 -18.40 -9.90
N SER A 83 -7.77 -18.50 -11.13
CA SER A 83 -6.32 -18.53 -11.38
C SER A 83 -5.57 -17.28 -10.93
N PHE A 84 -6.25 -16.15 -10.70
CA PHE A 84 -5.65 -14.94 -10.13
C PHE A 84 -5.36 -15.02 -8.62
N CYS A 85 -5.76 -16.11 -7.96
CA CYS A 85 -5.65 -16.26 -6.50
C CYS A 85 -4.21 -16.13 -5.99
N GLU A 86 -3.22 -16.59 -6.76
CA GLU A 86 -1.80 -16.62 -6.37
C GLU A 86 -1.16 -15.23 -6.24
N ASN A 87 -1.71 -14.20 -6.90
CA ASN A 87 -1.12 -12.85 -6.95
C ASN A 87 -1.63 -11.88 -5.88
N LYS A 88 -2.39 -12.35 -4.90
CA LYS A 88 -3.06 -11.51 -3.89
C LYS A 88 -2.09 -10.64 -3.09
N PHE A 89 -1.02 -11.24 -2.59
CA PHE A 89 -0.02 -10.53 -1.79
C PHE A 89 0.71 -9.47 -2.59
N VAL A 90 1.08 -9.80 -3.84
CA VAL A 90 1.75 -8.87 -4.76
C VAL A 90 0.84 -7.68 -5.06
N LEU A 91 -0.42 -7.94 -5.41
CA LEU A 91 -1.39 -6.88 -5.71
C LEU A 91 -1.59 -5.96 -4.50
N TYR A 92 -1.75 -6.53 -3.31
CA TYR A 92 -2.00 -5.75 -2.09
C TYR A 92 -0.78 -4.92 -1.69
N GLY A 93 0.42 -5.50 -1.79
CA GLY A 93 1.68 -4.79 -1.55
C GLY A 93 1.89 -3.67 -2.55
N ALA A 94 1.74 -3.94 -3.85
CA ALA A 94 1.89 -2.95 -4.91
C ALA A 94 0.89 -1.80 -4.76
N ALA A 95 -0.40 -2.10 -4.53
CA ALA A 95 -1.43 -1.09 -4.34
C ALA A 95 -1.19 -0.20 -3.11
N LEU A 96 -0.62 -0.76 -2.03
CA LEU A 96 -0.30 0.01 -0.84
C LEU A 96 0.95 0.88 -1.01
N LEU A 97 1.99 0.35 -1.65
CA LEU A 97 3.34 0.94 -1.65
C LEU A 97 3.66 1.79 -2.90
N HIS A 98 2.75 1.89 -3.89
CA HIS A 98 3.03 2.57 -5.17
C HIS A 98 3.55 4.00 -5.00
N ASP A 99 3.02 4.74 -4.02
CA ASP A 99 3.34 6.15 -3.74
C ASP A 99 4.37 6.34 -2.61
N LEU A 100 5.02 5.25 -2.16
CA LEU A 100 5.90 5.28 -0.99
C LEU A 100 7.08 6.25 -1.15
N GLY A 101 7.59 6.44 -2.36
CA GLY A 101 8.75 7.26 -2.67
C GLY A 101 8.49 8.76 -2.74
N HIS A 102 7.24 9.22 -2.67
CA HIS A 102 6.96 10.65 -2.74
C HIS A 102 7.60 11.45 -1.60
N GLY A 103 8.17 12.61 -1.98
CA GLY A 103 8.71 13.62 -1.07
C GLY A 103 7.71 14.70 -0.67
N PRO A 104 8.11 15.65 0.18
CA PRO A 104 7.33 16.86 0.47
C PRO A 104 6.97 17.57 -0.84
N LEU A 105 5.76 18.17 -0.89
CA LEU A 105 5.20 18.82 -2.07
C LEU A 105 4.90 17.90 -3.25
N SER A 106 4.93 16.58 -3.07
CA SER A 106 4.57 15.59 -4.10
C SER A 106 5.35 15.82 -5.41
N HIS A 107 4.70 15.80 -6.57
CA HIS A 107 5.34 15.98 -7.87
C HIS A 107 6.11 17.30 -8.04
N THR A 108 5.74 18.36 -7.32
CA THR A 108 6.49 19.63 -7.37
C THR A 108 7.94 19.44 -6.89
N SER A 109 8.16 18.58 -5.88
CA SER A 109 9.51 18.30 -5.40
C SER A 109 10.36 17.50 -6.39
N GLU A 110 9.75 16.69 -7.22
CA GLU A 110 10.45 15.90 -8.25
C GLU A 110 11.15 16.81 -9.27
N THR A 111 10.45 17.86 -9.71
CA THR A 111 11.02 18.84 -10.63
C THR A 111 12.16 19.65 -9.98
N ILE A 112 12.03 19.97 -8.68
CA ILE A 112 13.03 20.79 -7.97
C ILE A 112 14.29 19.99 -7.64
N PHE A 113 14.12 18.74 -7.20
CA PHE A 113 15.20 17.89 -6.70
C PHE A 113 15.66 16.83 -7.72
N GLU A 114 15.13 16.86 -8.94
CA GLU A 114 15.46 15.93 -10.03
C GLU A 114 15.37 14.46 -9.60
N HIS A 115 14.35 14.11 -8.80
CA HIS A 115 14.12 12.75 -8.36
C HIS A 115 12.80 12.19 -8.88
N ASP A 116 12.73 10.88 -9.04
CA ASP A 116 11.58 10.13 -9.51
C ASP A 116 11.03 9.31 -8.35
N HIS A 117 9.77 9.56 -7.98
CA HIS A 117 9.12 8.86 -6.86
C HIS A 117 8.95 7.36 -7.10
N GLU A 118 8.82 6.92 -8.37
CA GLU A 118 8.69 5.50 -8.69
C GLU A 118 10.01 4.76 -8.38
N LYS A 119 11.15 5.33 -8.80
CA LYS A 119 12.48 4.80 -8.47
C LYS A 119 12.76 4.81 -6.97
N TRP A 120 12.32 5.86 -6.26
CA TRP A 120 12.43 5.93 -4.81
C TRP A 120 11.52 4.90 -4.12
N SER A 121 10.30 4.67 -4.62
CA SER A 121 9.42 3.60 -4.14
C SER A 121 10.08 2.24 -4.30
N GLU A 122 10.62 1.95 -5.50
CA GLU A 122 11.35 0.71 -5.78
C GLU A 122 12.54 0.53 -4.83
N ASN A 123 13.34 1.57 -4.65
CA ASN A 123 14.49 1.54 -3.74
C ASN A 123 14.06 1.25 -2.28
N LEU A 124 13.01 1.91 -1.79
CA LEU A 124 12.49 1.68 -0.45
C LEU A 124 11.95 0.25 -0.29
N VAL A 125 11.27 -0.28 -1.29
CA VAL A 125 10.73 -1.65 -1.26
C VAL A 125 11.86 -2.69 -1.27
N THR A 126 12.93 -2.45 -2.06
CA THR A 126 14.02 -3.42 -2.24
C THR A 126 15.09 -3.32 -1.17
N ASN A 127 15.43 -2.12 -0.70
CA ASN A 127 16.61 -1.87 0.14
C ASN A 127 16.27 -1.44 1.58
N TYR A 128 15.08 -0.91 1.85
CA TYR A 128 14.71 -0.57 3.22
C TYR A 128 14.34 -1.81 4.02
N SER A 129 15.22 -2.19 4.95
CA SER A 129 15.16 -3.45 5.69
C SER A 129 13.78 -3.79 6.30
N PRO A 130 13.05 -2.87 6.97
CA PRO A 130 11.75 -3.21 7.53
C PRO A 130 10.73 -3.67 6.50
N ILE A 131 10.60 -2.98 5.36
CA ILE A 131 9.66 -3.34 4.29
C ILE A 131 10.12 -4.62 3.60
N ASN A 132 11.39 -4.68 3.21
CA ASN A 132 11.96 -5.84 2.53
C ASN A 132 11.81 -7.13 3.37
N SER A 133 12.02 -7.05 4.70
CA SER A 133 11.86 -8.19 5.60
C SER A 133 10.41 -8.69 5.67
N ILE A 134 9.43 -7.78 5.67
CA ILE A 134 8.01 -8.14 5.65
C ILE A 134 7.69 -8.88 4.34
N LEU A 135 8.13 -8.34 3.20
CA LEU A 135 7.87 -8.92 1.88
C LEU A 135 8.60 -10.25 1.67
N LYS A 136 9.84 -10.40 2.16
CA LYS A 136 10.60 -11.66 2.09
C LYS A 136 9.98 -12.78 2.89
N LYS A 137 9.37 -12.52 4.04
CA LYS A 137 8.63 -13.54 4.79
C LYS A 137 7.57 -14.22 3.91
N LEU A 138 6.94 -13.47 3.01
CA LEU A 138 5.90 -13.97 2.12
C LEU A 138 6.45 -14.81 0.98
N SER A 139 7.58 -14.41 0.39
CA SER A 139 8.24 -15.21 -0.65
C SER A 139 8.69 -16.57 -0.11
N LEU A 140 9.13 -16.62 1.15
CA LEU A 140 9.48 -17.88 1.82
C LEU A 140 8.26 -18.77 2.08
N ILE A 141 7.09 -18.19 2.37
CA ILE A 141 5.84 -18.94 2.55
C ILE A 141 5.38 -19.52 1.20
N HIS A 142 5.49 -18.77 0.10
CA HIS A 142 5.13 -19.25 -1.24
C HIS A 142 6.09 -20.31 -1.81
N ILE A 143 7.37 -20.30 -1.41
CA ILE A 143 8.34 -21.30 -1.82
C ILE A 143 8.14 -22.63 -1.06
N SER A 144 7.58 -22.58 0.15
CA SER A 144 7.34 -23.77 0.98
C SER A 144 6.03 -24.52 0.65
N GLU A 145 5.12 -23.96 -0.14
CA GLU A 145 3.98 -24.67 -0.68
C GLU A 145 4.33 -25.25 -2.07
N PRO A 146 4.61 -26.57 -2.19
CA PRO A 146 4.80 -27.17 -3.49
C PRO A 146 3.49 -27.08 -4.26
N THR A 147 3.55 -26.43 -5.43
CA THR A 147 2.46 -26.46 -6.42
C THR A 147 2.09 -27.93 -6.67
N ARG A 148 1.00 -28.38 -6.09
CA ARG A 148 0.34 -29.62 -6.54
C ARG A 148 -0.19 -29.35 -7.93
N ARG A 149 0.65 -29.65 -8.93
CA ARG A 149 0.17 -29.89 -10.29
C ARG A 149 -0.48 -31.28 -10.28
N SER A 150 -1.77 -31.32 -10.32
CA SER A 150 -2.55 -32.47 -10.78
C SER A 150 -2.91 -32.26 -12.23
#